data_2c29d35becd5a2b1c7c92525b952c869
#
_entry.id   2c29d35becd5a2b1c7c92525b952c869
#
_cell.length_a   1.000
_cell.length_b   1.000
_cell.length_c   1.000
_cell.angle_alpha   90.00
_cell.angle_beta   90.00
_cell.angle_gamma   90.00
#
_symmetry.space_group_name_H-M   'P 1'
#
loop_
_entity.id
_entity.type
_entity.pdbx_description
1 polymer ?
#
loop_
_entity_poly.entity_id
_entity_poly.type
_entity_poly.pdbx_seq_one_letter_code
_entity_poly.pdbx_strand_id
1 'polypeptide(L)'
;MSLMKPIINRRKFLGLFGCGCCSLILPSCATVPITERRQLSLIPESTINRQAAQAYSQFKSKAKLITKGSQLNEIKSIGKRIEKSVTTFFKNRGEKDPTKTFGWDYVLVDNDKVVNAWCMPGGKIAVYTGLLKITKNTDALSVVMGHEIAHAVARHSVERASQAMTINIGTQVADVFLGGAINRTRNTVGQNTGL
;
A
#
# COMPACT_ATOMS: atom_id res chain seq x y z
N MET A 1 3.48 14.47 -62.80
CA MET A 1 3.73 14.97 -61.39
C MET A 1 3.66 13.75 -60.45
N SER A 2 4.84 13.17 -60.19
CA SER A 2 4.94 11.91 -59.44
C SER A 2 5.10 12.23 -57.97
N LEU A 3 4.17 11.81 -57.12
CA LEU A 3 4.19 11.97 -55.67
C LEU A 3 5.10 10.87 -55.08
N MET A 4 6.30 11.24 -54.68
CA MET A 4 7.20 10.38 -53.90
C MET A 4 6.62 10.17 -52.49
N LYS A 5 6.17 8.94 -52.16
CA LYS A 5 5.88 8.53 -50.81
C LYS A 5 7.17 8.45 -49.97
N PRO A 6 7.25 9.07 -48.80
CA PRO A 6 8.41 8.92 -47.93
C PRO A 6 8.42 7.50 -47.35
N ILE A 7 9.39 6.69 -47.73
CA ILE A 7 9.65 5.38 -47.13
C ILE A 7 10.40 5.62 -45.83
N ILE A 8 9.65 5.62 -44.70
CA ILE A 8 10.25 5.65 -43.37
C ILE A 8 10.92 4.29 -43.12
N ASN A 9 12.24 4.29 -43.13
CA ASN A 9 13.04 3.08 -42.91
C ASN A 9 12.91 2.63 -41.45
N ARG A 10 12.66 1.31 -41.19
CA ARG A 10 12.47 0.71 -39.86
C ARG A 10 13.54 1.12 -38.86
N ARG A 11 14.80 1.33 -39.29
CA ARG A 11 15.90 1.84 -38.46
C ARG A 11 15.66 3.29 -37.96
N LYS A 12 15.09 4.17 -38.80
CA LYS A 12 14.79 5.55 -38.44
C LYS A 12 13.56 5.62 -37.49
N PHE A 13 12.59 4.72 -37.67
CA PHE A 13 11.43 4.61 -36.77
C PHE A 13 11.84 4.17 -35.35
N LEU A 14 12.71 3.17 -35.24
CA LEU A 14 13.25 2.71 -33.96
C LEU A 14 14.15 3.76 -33.28
N GLY A 15 14.87 4.57 -34.03
CA GLY A 15 15.71 5.66 -33.50
C GLY A 15 14.87 6.85 -32.96
N LEU A 16 13.73 7.15 -33.56
CA LEU A 16 12.85 8.24 -33.11
C LEU A 16 12.08 7.88 -31.83
N PHE A 17 11.71 6.61 -31.65
CA PHE A 17 11.00 6.14 -30.45
C PHE A 17 11.93 5.76 -29.31
N GLY A 18 13.19 5.37 -29.60
CA GLY A 18 14.14 4.92 -28.59
C GLY A 18 14.70 6.03 -27.69
N CYS A 19 14.75 7.26 -28.14
CA CYS A 19 15.37 8.37 -27.38
C CYS A 19 14.39 9.31 -26.65
N GLY A 20 13.13 9.37 -27.09
CA GLY A 20 12.12 10.28 -26.55
C GLY A 20 11.30 9.70 -25.38
N CYS A 21 11.09 8.38 -25.35
CA CYS A 21 10.24 7.76 -24.33
C CYS A 21 10.96 7.47 -23.00
N CYS A 22 12.30 7.34 -23.01
CA CYS A 22 13.04 7.07 -21.76
C CYS A 22 13.14 8.28 -20.82
N SER A 23 12.94 9.49 -21.31
CA SER A 23 13.07 10.71 -20.50
C SER A 23 11.80 11.10 -19.72
N LEU A 24 10.65 10.48 -20.00
CA LEU A 24 9.35 10.80 -19.37
C LEU A 24 8.92 9.82 -18.28
N ILE A 25 9.68 8.74 -18.01
CA ILE A 25 9.24 7.66 -17.11
C ILE A 25 10.02 7.62 -15.78
N LEU A 26 10.86 8.60 -15.48
CA LEU A 26 11.73 8.53 -14.31
C LEU A 26 11.54 9.62 -13.27
N PRO A 27 10.41 9.67 -12.56
CA PRO A 27 10.54 10.03 -11.14
C PRO A 27 9.60 9.23 -10.22
N SER A 28 9.57 7.92 -10.29
CA SER A 28 8.65 7.19 -9.41
C SER A 28 9.35 6.30 -8.38
N CYS A 29 10.63 6.55 -8.12
CA CYS A 29 11.31 5.94 -6.97
C CYS A 29 11.30 6.93 -5.81
N ALA A 30 10.47 6.67 -4.81
CA ALA A 30 10.51 7.38 -3.54
C ALA A 30 11.47 6.68 -2.58
N THR A 31 12.16 7.46 -1.73
CA THR A 31 12.94 6.90 -0.63
C THR A 31 12.01 6.55 0.52
N VAL A 32 12.15 5.34 1.04
CA VAL A 32 11.38 4.87 2.21
C VAL A 32 11.86 5.64 3.43
N PRO A 33 10.97 6.28 4.18
CA PRO A 33 11.32 6.79 5.49
C PRO A 33 11.89 5.67 6.36
N ILE A 34 12.85 5.95 7.20
CA ILE A 34 13.50 5.01 8.14
C ILE A 34 14.56 4.10 7.48
N THR A 35 14.23 3.40 6.39
CA THR A 35 15.16 2.42 5.78
C THR A 35 16.01 3.00 4.66
N GLU A 36 15.72 4.23 4.23
CA GLU A 36 16.39 4.94 3.11
C GLU A 36 16.41 4.14 1.79
N ARG A 37 15.71 3.00 1.75
CA ARG A 37 15.61 2.16 0.57
C ARG A 37 14.75 2.85 -0.50
N ARG A 38 15.17 2.74 -1.75
CA ARG A 38 14.35 3.19 -2.89
C ARG A 38 13.21 2.21 -3.12
N GLN A 39 11.99 2.72 -3.23
CA GLN A 39 10.79 1.93 -3.53
C GLN A 39 10.04 2.52 -4.71
N LEU A 40 9.32 1.67 -5.43
CA LEU A 40 8.42 2.08 -6.49
C LEU A 40 7.19 2.78 -5.89
N SER A 41 6.92 4.00 -6.32
CA SER A 41 5.78 4.81 -5.86
C SER A 41 5.08 5.45 -7.06
N LEU A 42 4.27 4.65 -7.75
CA LEU A 42 3.51 5.09 -8.94
C LEU A 42 2.20 5.78 -8.55
N ILE A 43 1.68 5.48 -7.35
CA ILE A 43 0.39 5.99 -6.88
C ILE A 43 0.65 7.06 -5.82
N PRO A 44 0.04 8.26 -5.92
CA PRO A 44 0.15 9.29 -4.89
C PRO A 44 -0.31 8.77 -3.53
N GLU A 45 0.44 9.07 -2.47
CA GLU A 45 0.13 8.64 -1.10
C GLU A 45 -1.26 9.12 -0.64
N SER A 46 -1.66 10.33 -1.04
CA SER A 46 -2.99 10.88 -0.75
C SER A 46 -4.12 10.02 -1.32
N THR A 47 -3.92 9.42 -2.49
CA THR A 47 -4.89 8.51 -3.11
C THR A 47 -4.98 7.20 -2.32
N ILE A 48 -3.85 6.62 -1.94
CA ILE A 48 -3.81 5.39 -1.13
C ILE A 48 -4.46 5.64 0.24
N ASN A 49 -4.13 6.75 0.91
CA ASN A 49 -4.72 7.11 2.21
C ASN A 49 -6.24 7.30 2.12
N ARG A 50 -6.74 7.90 1.05
CA ARG A 50 -8.17 8.06 0.82
C ARG A 50 -8.87 6.72 0.60
N GLN A 51 -8.31 5.84 -0.23
CA GLN A 51 -8.84 4.50 -0.46
C GLN A 51 -8.82 3.66 0.82
N ALA A 52 -7.74 3.74 1.59
CA ALA A 52 -7.64 3.07 2.89
C ALA A 52 -8.69 3.58 3.88
N ALA A 53 -8.94 4.89 3.93
CA ALA A 53 -9.98 5.47 4.79
C ALA A 53 -11.38 4.99 4.40
N GLN A 54 -11.69 4.87 3.11
CA GLN A 54 -12.96 4.32 2.61
C GLN A 54 -13.11 2.84 2.98
N ALA A 55 -12.08 2.02 2.73
CA ALA A 55 -12.09 0.61 3.08
C ALA A 55 -12.23 0.40 4.59
N TYR A 56 -11.55 1.22 5.39
CA TYR A 56 -11.66 1.19 6.84
C TYR A 56 -13.07 1.57 7.34
N SER A 57 -13.71 2.55 6.73
CA SER A 57 -15.09 2.93 7.06
C SER A 57 -16.05 1.77 6.75
N GLN A 58 -15.90 1.13 5.59
CA GLN A 58 -16.69 -0.05 5.23
C GLN A 58 -16.43 -1.24 6.17
N PHE A 59 -15.18 -1.44 6.59
CA PHE A 59 -14.82 -2.45 7.58
C PHE A 59 -15.53 -2.17 8.92
N LYS A 60 -15.45 -0.93 9.42
CA LYS A 60 -16.11 -0.55 10.69
C LYS A 60 -17.63 -0.73 10.67
N SER A 61 -18.27 -0.55 9.53
CA SER A 61 -19.72 -0.75 9.42
C SER A 61 -20.15 -2.21 9.47
N LYS A 62 -19.25 -3.15 9.17
CA LYS A 62 -19.53 -4.59 9.14
C LYS A 62 -18.96 -5.36 10.32
N ALA A 63 -17.92 -4.83 10.97
CA ALA A 63 -17.25 -5.49 12.06
C ALA A 63 -17.99 -5.23 13.40
N LYS A 64 -18.02 -6.25 14.26
CA LYS A 64 -18.47 -6.08 15.65
C LYS A 64 -17.35 -5.39 16.43
N LEU A 65 -17.58 -4.15 16.85
CA LEU A 65 -16.59 -3.33 17.52
C LEU A 65 -16.90 -3.19 19.01
N ILE A 66 -15.85 -3.27 19.83
CA ILE A 66 -15.90 -2.87 21.24
C ILE A 66 -15.64 -1.36 21.29
N THR A 67 -16.68 -0.60 21.66
CA THR A 67 -16.65 0.88 21.62
C THR A 67 -16.23 1.52 22.94
N LYS A 68 -16.18 0.76 24.03
CA LYS A 68 -15.83 1.22 25.41
C LYS A 68 -15.10 0.12 26.17
N GLY A 69 -14.32 0.49 27.17
CA GLY A 69 -13.66 -0.46 28.07
C GLY A 69 -12.15 -0.25 28.18
N SER A 70 -11.55 -0.92 29.17
CA SER A 70 -10.12 -0.79 29.49
C SER A 70 -9.22 -1.22 28.34
N GLN A 71 -9.53 -2.32 27.65
CA GLN A 71 -8.75 -2.84 26.53
C GLN A 71 -8.68 -1.85 25.36
N LEU A 72 -9.80 -1.23 24.96
CA LEU A 72 -9.79 -0.20 23.93
C LEU A 72 -8.99 1.04 24.37
N ASN A 73 -9.10 1.43 25.63
CA ASN A 73 -8.35 2.56 26.18
C ASN A 73 -6.85 2.27 26.20
N GLU A 74 -6.46 1.06 26.53
CA GLU A 74 -5.07 0.59 26.45
C GLU A 74 -4.53 0.67 25.02
N ILE A 75 -5.24 0.12 24.03
CA ILE A 75 -4.88 0.21 22.62
C ILE A 75 -4.68 1.67 22.18
N LYS A 76 -5.61 2.55 22.53
CA LYS A 76 -5.50 3.98 22.20
C LYS A 76 -4.31 4.65 22.90
N SER A 77 -4.03 4.28 24.13
CA SER A 77 -2.89 4.80 24.90
C SER A 77 -1.57 4.37 24.28
N ILE A 78 -1.42 3.07 23.94
CA ILE A 78 -0.26 2.54 23.23
C ILE A 78 -0.10 3.27 21.89
N GLY A 79 -1.16 3.36 21.10
CA GLY A 79 -1.14 4.03 19.81
C GLY A 79 -0.61 5.46 19.89
N LYS A 80 -1.15 6.26 20.81
CA LYS A 80 -0.69 7.66 21.04
C LYS A 80 0.77 7.75 21.45
N ARG A 81 1.27 6.80 22.23
CA ARG A 81 2.68 6.75 22.59
C ARG A 81 3.55 6.47 21.37
N ILE A 82 3.14 5.54 20.51
CA ILE A 82 3.84 5.22 19.27
C ILE A 82 3.81 6.42 18.31
N GLU A 83 2.66 7.08 18.11
CA GLU A 83 2.55 8.31 17.31
C GLU A 83 3.58 9.37 17.75
N LYS A 84 3.63 9.65 19.06
CA LYS A 84 4.59 10.59 19.64
C LYS A 84 6.04 10.15 19.38
N SER A 85 6.33 8.85 19.51
CA SER A 85 7.67 8.30 19.26
C SER A 85 8.07 8.45 17.80
N VAL A 86 7.17 8.21 16.84
CA VAL A 86 7.41 8.41 15.40
C VAL A 86 7.72 9.88 15.12
N THR A 87 6.88 10.79 15.61
CA THR A 87 7.11 12.24 15.42
C THR A 87 8.44 12.69 16.02
N THR A 88 8.80 12.19 17.22
CA THR A 88 10.07 12.51 17.88
C THR A 88 11.25 11.96 17.09
N PHE A 89 11.15 10.75 16.57
CA PHE A 89 12.17 10.12 15.74
C PHE A 89 12.53 10.97 14.52
N PHE A 90 11.54 11.38 13.73
CA PHE A 90 11.77 12.21 12.54
C PHE A 90 12.27 13.61 12.89
N LYS A 91 11.75 14.20 13.98
CA LYS A 91 12.23 15.49 14.48
C LYS A 91 13.73 15.45 14.85
N ASN A 92 14.16 14.41 15.56
CA ASN A 92 15.55 14.26 15.98
C ASN A 92 16.51 14.04 14.80
N ARG A 93 16.02 13.48 13.69
CA ARG A 93 16.78 13.30 12.45
C ARG A 93 16.74 14.52 11.53
N GLY A 94 15.95 15.54 11.86
CA GLY A 94 15.75 16.69 10.97
C GLY A 94 14.96 16.33 9.70
N GLU A 95 14.24 15.21 9.71
CA GLU A 95 13.51 14.69 8.57
C GLU A 95 12.02 15.07 8.64
N LYS A 96 11.37 15.11 7.46
CA LYS A 96 9.94 15.34 7.38
C LYS A 96 9.18 14.12 7.89
N ASP A 97 8.38 14.32 8.95
CA ASP A 97 7.50 13.27 9.48
C ASP A 97 6.42 12.90 8.44
N PRO A 98 6.42 11.66 7.92
CA PRO A 98 5.45 11.21 6.92
C PRO A 98 4.06 11.02 7.51
N THR A 99 3.94 10.95 8.83
CA THR A 99 2.67 10.68 9.52
C THR A 99 1.87 11.94 9.85
N LYS A 100 2.39 13.14 9.52
CA LYS A 100 1.66 14.40 9.76
C LYS A 100 0.29 14.48 9.07
N THR A 101 0.10 13.72 8.00
CA THR A 101 -1.16 13.67 7.25
C THR A 101 -2.03 12.49 7.65
N PHE A 102 -1.61 11.68 8.63
CA PHE A 102 -2.39 10.55 9.10
C PHE A 102 -3.58 11.00 9.95
N GLY A 103 -4.74 10.43 9.66
CA GLY A 103 -5.92 10.57 10.52
C GLY A 103 -6.03 9.33 11.41
N TRP A 104 -5.19 9.27 12.45
CA TRP A 104 -5.10 8.15 13.37
C TRP A 104 -6.45 7.73 13.93
N ASP A 105 -6.78 6.45 13.83
CA ASP A 105 -8.00 5.86 14.39
C ASP A 105 -7.74 4.42 14.83
N TYR A 106 -8.23 4.06 16.02
CA TYR A 106 -7.96 2.78 16.67
C TYR A 106 -9.28 2.10 16.99
N VAL A 107 -9.48 0.88 16.53
CA VAL A 107 -10.64 0.07 16.87
C VAL A 107 -10.23 -1.28 17.47
N LEU A 108 -11.06 -1.77 18.39
CA LEU A 108 -10.99 -3.11 18.92
C LEU A 108 -12.14 -3.93 18.32
N VAL A 109 -11.79 -4.99 17.60
CA VAL A 109 -12.74 -5.90 16.94
C VAL A 109 -13.07 -7.04 17.90
N ASP A 110 -14.34 -7.22 18.18
CA ASP A 110 -14.84 -8.34 19.00
C ASP A 110 -14.85 -9.63 18.18
N ASN A 111 -13.70 -10.26 18.10
CA ASN A 111 -13.54 -11.55 17.44
C ASN A 111 -12.35 -12.32 18.05
N ASP A 112 -12.66 -13.19 18.98
CA ASP A 112 -11.70 -14.03 19.71
C ASP A 112 -11.01 -15.12 18.87
N LYS A 113 -11.60 -15.46 17.72
CA LYS A 113 -11.07 -16.49 16.81
C LYS A 113 -9.96 -15.96 15.91
N VAL A 114 -9.85 -14.64 15.76
CA VAL A 114 -8.85 -13.99 14.91
C VAL A 114 -7.74 -13.44 15.77
N VAL A 115 -6.55 -14.00 15.63
CA VAL A 115 -5.31 -13.52 16.27
C VAL A 115 -4.60 -12.60 15.28
N ASN A 116 -4.98 -11.33 15.27
CA ASN A 116 -4.43 -10.37 14.30
C ASN A 116 -4.52 -8.92 14.79
N ALA A 117 -3.65 -8.09 14.24
CA ALA A 117 -3.77 -6.63 14.18
C ALA A 117 -3.28 -6.17 12.81
N TRP A 118 -3.68 -4.97 12.40
CA TRP A 118 -3.19 -4.37 11.16
C TRP A 118 -3.28 -2.85 11.21
N CYS A 119 -2.44 -2.20 10.42
CA CYS A 119 -2.45 -0.77 10.18
C CYS A 119 -2.54 -0.48 8.68
N MET A 120 -3.64 0.14 8.26
CA MET A 120 -3.77 0.64 6.89
C MET A 120 -3.08 1.99 6.73
N PRO A 121 -2.75 2.38 5.47
CA PRO A 121 -2.26 3.72 5.17
C PRO A 121 -3.14 4.82 5.79
N GLY A 122 -2.48 5.91 6.21
CA GLY A 122 -3.17 7.00 6.90
C GLY A 122 -3.50 6.72 8.36
N GLY A 123 -2.88 5.68 8.99
CA GLY A 123 -2.96 5.43 10.42
C GLY A 123 -4.29 4.84 10.89
N LYS A 124 -4.89 3.94 10.11
CA LYS A 124 -6.13 3.24 10.46
C LYS A 124 -5.82 1.87 11.05
N ILE A 125 -5.99 1.70 12.36
CA ILE A 125 -5.53 0.53 13.11
C ILE A 125 -6.74 -0.27 13.62
N ALA A 126 -6.66 -1.60 13.44
CA ALA A 126 -7.56 -2.54 14.10
C ALA A 126 -6.78 -3.59 14.87
N VAL A 127 -7.25 -3.89 16.06
CA VAL A 127 -6.76 -4.96 16.92
C VAL A 127 -7.93 -5.89 17.20
N TYR A 128 -7.70 -7.19 17.14
CA TYR A 128 -8.71 -8.22 17.42
C TYR A 128 -8.59 -8.72 18.85
N THR A 129 -9.71 -9.02 19.51
CA THR A 129 -9.72 -9.56 20.88
C THR A 129 -8.93 -10.87 21.00
N GLY A 130 -8.91 -11.69 19.94
CA GLY A 130 -8.09 -12.91 19.91
C GLY A 130 -6.59 -12.63 20.08
N LEU A 131 -6.08 -11.51 19.57
CA LEU A 131 -4.68 -11.11 19.77
C LEU A 131 -4.39 -10.77 21.23
N LEU A 132 -5.30 -10.13 21.92
CA LEU A 132 -5.12 -9.74 23.33
C LEU A 132 -4.94 -10.95 24.25
N LYS A 133 -5.52 -12.10 23.89
CA LYS A 133 -5.30 -13.37 24.61
C LYS A 133 -3.89 -13.90 24.49
N ILE A 134 -3.19 -13.56 23.41
CA ILE A 134 -1.82 -14.02 23.13
C ILE A 134 -0.79 -13.04 23.70
N THR A 135 -1.00 -11.74 23.51
CA THR A 135 -0.06 -10.72 23.95
C THR A 135 0.01 -10.59 25.48
N LYS A 136 -1.08 -10.86 26.20
CA LYS A 136 -1.20 -10.94 27.67
C LYS A 136 -0.79 -9.70 28.46
N ASN A 137 0.01 -8.80 27.92
CA ASN A 137 0.49 -7.60 28.57
C ASN A 137 0.68 -6.43 27.59
N THR A 138 0.81 -5.22 28.14
CA THR A 138 0.96 -3.97 27.39
C THR A 138 2.22 -3.94 26.52
N ASP A 139 3.31 -4.52 26.98
CA ASP A 139 4.57 -4.48 26.24
C ASP A 139 4.52 -5.34 24.98
N ALA A 140 4.02 -6.57 25.09
CA ALA A 140 3.83 -7.46 23.95
C ALA A 140 2.85 -6.86 22.92
N LEU A 141 1.74 -6.25 23.38
CA LEU A 141 0.81 -5.56 22.52
C LEU A 141 1.45 -4.33 21.84
N SER A 142 2.29 -3.59 22.57
CA SER A 142 3.01 -2.43 22.03
C SER A 142 3.99 -2.82 20.92
N VAL A 143 4.66 -3.97 21.03
CA VAL A 143 5.56 -4.50 19.99
C VAL A 143 4.75 -4.81 18.71
N VAL A 144 3.63 -5.51 18.83
CA VAL A 144 2.79 -5.84 17.66
C VAL A 144 2.26 -4.57 17.02
N MET A 145 1.67 -3.65 17.80
CA MET A 145 1.15 -2.40 17.26
C MET A 145 2.24 -1.53 16.63
N GLY A 146 3.43 -1.49 17.22
CA GLY A 146 4.60 -0.79 16.67
C GLY A 146 5.03 -1.36 15.33
N HIS A 147 5.03 -2.69 15.20
CA HIS A 147 5.32 -3.38 13.96
C HIS A 147 4.33 -3.01 12.84
N GLU A 148 3.03 -3.07 13.13
CA GLU A 148 1.99 -2.73 12.15
C GLU A 148 2.04 -1.25 11.74
N ILE A 149 2.28 -0.35 12.69
CA ILE A 149 2.43 1.09 12.42
C ILE A 149 3.70 1.34 11.58
N ALA A 150 4.80 0.64 11.86
CA ALA A 150 6.04 0.77 11.07
C ALA A 150 5.82 0.41 9.59
N HIS A 151 4.98 -0.60 9.29
CA HIS A 151 4.59 -0.91 7.92
C HIS A 151 3.89 0.24 7.21
N ALA A 152 3.01 0.97 7.90
CA ALA A 152 2.33 2.13 7.35
C ALA A 152 3.30 3.32 7.15
N VAL A 153 4.19 3.57 8.12
CA VAL A 153 5.21 4.62 8.07
C VAL A 153 6.21 4.35 6.95
N ALA A 154 6.64 3.10 6.76
CA ALA A 154 7.53 2.67 5.68
C ALA A 154 6.82 2.57 4.30
N ARG A 155 5.53 2.89 4.22
CA ARG A 155 4.73 2.92 2.98
C ARG A 155 4.71 1.60 2.22
N HIS A 156 4.79 0.46 2.90
CA HIS A 156 4.80 -0.86 2.26
C HIS A 156 3.54 -1.13 1.41
N SER A 157 2.38 -0.56 1.80
CA SER A 157 1.15 -0.68 1.00
C SER A 157 1.22 0.10 -0.31
N VAL A 158 1.89 1.27 -0.32
CA VAL A 158 2.10 2.06 -1.55
C VAL A 158 3.01 1.30 -2.51
N GLU A 159 4.07 0.70 -1.99
CA GLU A 159 5.00 -0.12 -2.78
C GLU A 159 4.29 -1.32 -3.40
N ARG A 160 3.56 -2.10 -2.58
CA ARG A 160 2.79 -3.27 -3.07
C ARG A 160 1.74 -2.90 -4.11
N ALA A 161 1.01 -1.80 -3.91
CA ALA A 161 0.03 -1.32 -4.88
C ALA A 161 0.70 -0.88 -6.19
N SER A 162 1.85 -0.21 -6.11
CA SER A 162 2.63 0.21 -7.28
C SER A 162 3.21 -0.98 -8.05
N GLN A 163 3.69 -2.00 -7.35
CA GLN A 163 4.17 -3.25 -7.95
C GLN A 163 3.03 -3.99 -8.66
N ALA A 164 1.87 -4.11 -8.02
CA ALA A 164 0.69 -4.74 -8.62
C ALA A 164 0.22 -4.01 -9.89
N MET A 165 0.26 -2.68 -9.88
CA MET A 165 -0.04 -1.86 -11.06
C MET A 165 0.97 -2.12 -12.18
N THR A 166 2.26 -2.21 -11.87
CA THR A 166 3.31 -2.48 -12.87
C THR A 166 3.13 -3.86 -13.50
N ILE A 167 2.81 -4.87 -12.70
CA ILE A 167 2.55 -6.23 -13.19
C ILE A 167 1.32 -6.23 -14.11
N ASN A 168 0.23 -5.56 -13.71
CA ASN A 168 -0.98 -5.47 -14.54
C ASN A 168 -0.73 -4.76 -15.87
N ILE A 169 0.02 -3.65 -15.88
CA ILE A 169 0.40 -2.95 -17.10
C ILE A 169 1.30 -3.85 -17.96
N GLY A 170 2.31 -4.48 -17.36
CA GLY A 170 3.22 -5.39 -18.04
C GLY A 170 2.50 -6.57 -18.71
N THR A 171 1.54 -7.18 -18.01
CA THR A 171 0.73 -8.27 -18.57
C THR A 171 -0.17 -7.82 -19.70
N GLN A 172 -0.78 -6.62 -19.61
CA GLN A 172 -1.59 -6.06 -20.69
C GLN A 172 -0.76 -5.77 -21.94
N VAL A 173 0.42 -5.17 -21.77
CA VAL A 173 1.34 -4.90 -22.89
C VAL A 173 1.80 -6.21 -23.53
N ALA A 174 2.22 -7.19 -22.73
CA ALA A 174 2.61 -8.51 -23.23
C ALA A 174 1.46 -9.21 -23.96
N ASP A 175 0.23 -9.09 -23.46
CA ASP A 175 -0.95 -9.69 -24.09
C ASP A 175 -1.24 -9.09 -25.47
N VAL A 176 -1.07 -7.78 -25.64
CA VAL A 176 -1.16 -7.13 -26.95
C VAL A 176 -0.12 -7.67 -27.93
N PHE A 177 1.14 -7.81 -27.49
CA PHE A 177 2.21 -8.36 -28.33
C PHE A 177 2.02 -9.85 -28.65
N LEU A 178 1.41 -10.62 -27.76
CA LEU A 178 1.13 -12.05 -27.92
C LEU A 178 -0.26 -12.33 -28.52
N GLY A 179 -0.92 -11.32 -29.09
CA GLY A 179 -2.21 -11.47 -29.78
C GLY A 179 -3.35 -11.91 -28.85
N GLY A 180 -3.33 -11.49 -27.60
CA GLY A 180 -4.39 -11.78 -26.62
C GLY A 180 -4.31 -13.18 -25.99
N ALA A 181 -3.17 -13.86 -26.10
CA ALA A 181 -3.01 -15.22 -25.60
C ALA A 181 -3.12 -15.32 -24.08
N ILE A 182 -2.59 -14.32 -23.35
CA ILE A 182 -2.58 -14.30 -21.87
C ILE A 182 -4.02 -14.16 -21.33
N ASN A 183 -4.80 -13.24 -21.88
CA ASN A 183 -6.19 -13.03 -21.46
C ASN A 183 -7.10 -14.24 -21.78
N ARG A 184 -6.87 -14.89 -22.91
CA ARG A 184 -7.56 -16.14 -23.25
C ARG A 184 -7.30 -17.24 -22.22
N THR A 185 -6.04 -17.47 -21.86
CA THR A 185 -5.67 -18.47 -20.84
C THR A 185 -6.28 -18.13 -19.47
N ARG A 186 -6.26 -16.85 -19.07
CA ARG A 186 -6.82 -16.39 -17.79
C ARG A 186 -8.33 -16.63 -17.71
N ASN A 187 -9.05 -16.36 -18.79
CA ASN A 187 -10.50 -16.58 -18.89
C ASN A 187 -10.85 -18.08 -18.88
N THR A 188 -10.03 -18.91 -19.52
CA THR A 188 -10.23 -20.38 -19.54
C THR A 188 -9.99 -20.99 -18.17
N VAL A 189 -8.94 -20.55 -17.46
CA VAL A 189 -8.64 -21.03 -16.09
C VAL A 189 -9.70 -20.56 -15.11
N GLY A 190 -10.19 -19.28 -15.22
CA GLY A 190 -11.25 -18.74 -14.37
C GLY A 190 -12.61 -19.42 -14.55
N GLN A 191 -12.90 -19.97 -15.72
CA GLN A 191 -14.13 -20.73 -15.97
C GLN A 191 -14.04 -22.18 -15.46
N ASN A 192 -12.84 -22.75 -15.36
CA ASN A 192 -12.65 -24.13 -14.85
C ASN A 192 -12.49 -24.22 -13.33
N THR A 193 -12.32 -23.09 -12.63
CA THR A 193 -12.28 -23.02 -11.16
C THR A 193 -13.59 -22.47 -10.59
N GLY A 194 -14.72 -22.80 -11.22
CA GLY A 194 -16.05 -22.57 -10.67
C GLY A 194 -16.24 -23.33 -9.36
N LEU A 195 -15.87 -22.71 -8.25
CA LEU A 195 -16.26 -22.98 -6.87
C LEU A 195 -16.85 -21.71 -6.30
#